data_45911184073eda57322881d62493fdab
#
_entry.id   45911184073eda57322881d62493fdab
#
_cell.length_a   1.000
_cell.length_b   1.000
_cell.length_c   1.000
_cell.angle_alpha   90.00
_cell.angle_beta   90.00
_cell.angle_gamma   90.00
#
_symmetry.space_group_name_H-M   'P 1'
#
loop_
_entity.id
_entity.type
_entity.pdbx_description
1 polymer ?
#
loop_
_entity_poly.entity_id
_entity_poly.type
_entity_poly.pdbx_seq_one_letter_code
_entity_poly.pdbx_strand_id
1 'polypeptide(L)'
;MTEPGAPRVAVYFDFDNIVISRYDQIHGRNSFQRDRTAGFHKTPGRLTTATVDVGAIIDFASSFGTLVLTKAYADWSADVNADYRGQLVGWAVDLVQLFPAAAYAKNGADIRLAVDAVEDMFRLPDLTHVIIVAGDSDYIALAQRCKRLGRYVVGIGITGSISKSLTAACDEFVTYDALPGVPVLVPKKPAKRAKAQAPDDEPEQPDPQAAATGLLERALRIGHEKDDADWLHNSAVKAQMKRMDPSFSEKSLGFRSFSDFLRARSDVVELDESSTTRMVRLKTAAT
;
A
#
# COMPACT_ATOMS: atom_id res chain seq x y z
N MET A 1 18.57 25.54 -18.37
CA MET A 1 18.10 24.40 -17.56
C MET A 1 16.63 24.68 -17.27
N THR A 2 15.70 23.97 -17.90
CA THR A 2 14.28 24.05 -17.58
C THR A 2 14.12 23.47 -16.18
N GLU A 3 13.40 24.20 -15.28
CA GLU A 3 13.01 23.66 -14.00
C GLU A 3 12.30 22.31 -14.21
N PRO A 4 12.57 21.29 -13.37
CA PRO A 4 11.83 20.05 -13.47
C PRO A 4 10.35 20.40 -13.28
N GLY A 5 9.52 20.08 -14.27
CA GLY A 5 8.10 20.29 -14.22
C GLY A 5 7.51 19.64 -12.97
N ALA A 6 6.38 20.18 -12.46
CA ALA A 6 5.69 19.60 -11.30
C ALA A 6 5.42 18.10 -11.53
N PRO A 7 5.58 17.23 -10.49
CA PRO A 7 5.33 15.80 -10.63
C PRO A 7 3.92 15.53 -11.17
N ARG A 8 3.82 14.58 -12.11
CA ARG A 8 2.58 14.18 -12.77
C ARG A 8 2.26 12.73 -12.40
N VAL A 9 1.05 12.50 -11.95
CA VAL A 9 0.62 11.26 -11.31
C VAL A 9 -0.51 10.61 -12.10
N ALA A 10 -0.38 9.31 -12.37
CA ALA A 10 -1.46 8.47 -12.85
C ALA A 10 -1.89 7.48 -11.77
N VAL A 11 -3.20 7.26 -11.62
CA VAL A 11 -3.78 6.33 -10.64
C VAL A 11 -4.60 5.28 -11.37
N TYR A 12 -4.35 4.01 -11.05
CA TYR A 12 -5.05 2.86 -11.62
C TYR A 12 -5.64 2.02 -10.50
N PHE A 13 -6.97 1.90 -10.48
CA PHE A 13 -7.69 1.11 -9.49
C PHE A 13 -8.11 -0.24 -10.08
N ASP A 14 -7.65 -1.32 -9.51
CA ASP A 14 -8.35 -2.59 -9.58
C ASP A 14 -9.49 -2.54 -8.56
N PHE A 15 -10.64 -2.02 -9.02
CA PHE A 15 -11.71 -1.65 -8.10
C PHE A 15 -12.41 -2.86 -7.50
N ASP A 16 -12.60 -3.92 -8.28
CA ASP A 16 -13.14 -5.17 -7.77
C ASP A 16 -12.27 -5.76 -6.67
N ASN A 17 -10.94 -5.78 -6.88
CA ASN A 17 -9.98 -6.30 -5.89
C ASN A 17 -10.06 -5.52 -4.57
N ILE A 18 -10.09 -4.19 -4.63
CA ILE A 18 -10.12 -3.34 -3.43
C ILE A 18 -11.43 -3.50 -2.66
N VAL A 19 -12.58 -3.50 -3.34
CA VAL A 19 -13.89 -3.65 -2.71
C VAL A 19 -14.04 -5.03 -2.07
N ILE A 20 -13.67 -6.09 -2.77
CA ILE A 20 -13.70 -7.47 -2.25
C ILE A 20 -12.78 -7.62 -1.04
N SER A 21 -11.55 -7.12 -1.16
CA SER A 21 -10.55 -7.20 -0.09
C SER A 21 -10.99 -6.42 1.15
N ARG A 22 -11.60 -5.24 0.98
CA ARG A 22 -12.14 -4.44 2.10
C ARG A 22 -13.30 -5.15 2.79
N TYR A 23 -14.20 -5.73 2.03
CA TYR A 23 -15.29 -6.51 2.56
C TYR A 23 -14.81 -7.69 3.40
N ASP A 24 -13.86 -8.44 2.87
CA ASP A 24 -13.27 -9.59 3.56
C ASP A 24 -12.46 -9.19 4.79
N GLN A 25 -11.78 -8.05 4.76
CA GLN A 25 -11.08 -7.50 5.92
C GLN A 25 -12.03 -7.23 7.10
N ILE A 26 -13.20 -6.66 6.82
CA ILE A 26 -14.18 -6.26 7.86
C ILE A 26 -14.99 -7.45 8.35
N HIS A 27 -15.43 -8.31 7.43
CA HIS A 27 -16.39 -9.38 7.73
C HIS A 27 -15.76 -10.76 7.83
N GLY A 28 -14.44 -10.87 7.60
CA GLY A 28 -13.68 -12.11 7.65
C GLY A 28 -13.45 -12.72 6.25
N ARG A 29 -12.37 -13.46 6.12
CA ARG A 29 -11.90 -14.06 4.88
C ARG A 29 -13.02 -14.79 4.11
N ASN A 30 -13.07 -14.59 2.79
CA ASN A 30 -14.05 -15.16 1.87
C ASN A 30 -15.52 -14.80 2.19
N SER A 31 -15.78 -13.78 3.01
CA SER A 31 -17.13 -13.34 3.31
C SER A 31 -17.85 -12.75 2.11
N PHE A 32 -17.12 -12.01 1.26
CA PHE A 32 -17.68 -11.43 0.04
C PHE A 32 -18.28 -12.51 -0.87
N GLN A 33 -17.52 -13.56 -1.16
CA GLN A 33 -17.97 -14.62 -2.04
C GLN A 33 -19.15 -15.40 -1.45
N ARG A 34 -19.14 -15.65 -0.14
CA ARG A 34 -20.27 -16.32 0.55
C ARG A 34 -21.54 -15.49 0.49
N ASP A 35 -21.43 -14.20 0.80
CA ASP A 35 -22.59 -13.31 0.86
C ASP A 35 -23.11 -12.98 -0.55
N ARG A 36 -22.23 -12.88 -1.55
CA ARG A 36 -22.59 -12.78 -2.96
C ARG A 36 -23.41 -13.99 -3.40
N THR A 37 -22.94 -15.21 -3.11
CA THR A 37 -23.64 -16.45 -3.47
C THR A 37 -24.98 -16.59 -2.75
N ALA A 38 -25.04 -16.18 -1.47
CA ALA A 38 -26.27 -16.20 -0.69
C ALA A 38 -27.26 -15.06 -1.05
N GLY A 39 -26.77 -14.01 -1.71
CA GLY A 39 -27.46 -12.77 -1.99
C GLY A 39 -27.25 -11.73 -0.87
N PHE A 40 -26.67 -10.57 -1.19
CA PHE A 40 -26.36 -9.50 -0.22
C PHE A 40 -27.59 -8.96 0.54
N HIS A 41 -28.81 -9.17 0.00
CA HIS A 41 -30.05 -8.82 0.69
C HIS A 41 -30.26 -9.58 2.01
N LYS A 42 -29.58 -10.74 2.20
CA LYS A 42 -29.61 -11.52 3.45
C LYS A 42 -28.66 -10.97 4.51
N THR A 43 -27.77 -10.08 4.14
CA THR A 43 -26.79 -9.45 5.04
C THR A 43 -26.84 -7.93 4.91
N PRO A 44 -27.98 -7.29 5.23
CA PRO A 44 -28.16 -5.85 5.06
C PRO A 44 -27.14 -5.08 5.89
N GLY A 45 -26.62 -3.99 5.32
CA GLY A 45 -25.65 -3.11 5.98
C GLY A 45 -24.18 -3.58 5.92
N ARG A 46 -23.89 -4.84 5.53
CA ARG A 46 -22.49 -5.29 5.44
C ARG A 46 -21.71 -4.60 4.32
N LEU A 47 -22.34 -4.34 3.18
CA LEU A 47 -21.74 -3.56 2.10
C LEU A 47 -21.43 -2.13 2.56
N THR A 48 -22.37 -1.49 3.23
CA THR A 48 -22.21 -0.11 3.73
C THR A 48 -21.06 0.01 4.74
N THR A 49 -20.93 -0.97 5.66
CA THR A 49 -19.83 -0.97 6.65
C THR A 49 -18.47 -1.24 6.02
N ALA A 50 -18.43 -1.84 4.84
CA ALA A 50 -17.21 -2.14 4.08
C ALA A 50 -16.93 -1.17 2.94
N THR A 51 -17.61 -0.02 2.92
CA THR A 51 -17.41 1.00 1.88
C THR A 51 -15.97 1.48 1.84
N VAL A 52 -15.42 1.60 0.64
CA VAL A 52 -14.11 2.19 0.35
C VAL A 52 -14.28 3.69 0.15
N ASP A 53 -13.51 4.48 0.86
CA ASP A 53 -13.42 5.92 0.64
C ASP A 53 -12.42 6.20 -0.49
N VAL A 54 -12.94 6.46 -1.68
CA VAL A 54 -12.13 6.80 -2.86
C VAL A 54 -11.44 8.14 -2.67
N GLY A 55 -12.10 9.09 -1.96
CA GLY A 55 -11.53 10.40 -1.68
C GLY A 55 -10.21 10.29 -0.93
N ALA A 56 -10.14 9.46 0.11
CA ALA A 56 -8.91 9.26 0.86
C ALA A 56 -7.75 8.73 -0.01
N ILE A 57 -8.05 7.88 -0.99
CA ILE A 57 -7.04 7.38 -1.94
C ILE A 57 -6.59 8.49 -2.88
N ILE A 58 -7.53 9.26 -3.43
CA ILE A 58 -7.25 10.39 -4.33
C ILE A 58 -6.46 11.49 -3.62
N ASP A 59 -6.84 11.84 -2.38
CA ASP A 59 -6.13 12.83 -1.57
C ASP A 59 -4.70 12.38 -1.30
N PHE A 60 -4.49 11.11 -0.96
CA PHE A 60 -3.15 10.55 -0.79
C PHE A 60 -2.36 10.60 -2.10
N ALA A 61 -2.97 10.20 -3.22
CA ALA A 61 -2.34 10.23 -4.53
C ALA A 61 -1.92 11.66 -4.94
N SER A 62 -2.75 12.66 -4.66
CA SER A 62 -2.47 14.07 -4.95
C SER A 62 -1.27 14.63 -4.19
N SER A 63 -0.87 13.99 -3.08
CA SER A 63 0.32 14.40 -2.32
C SER A 63 1.64 14.14 -3.07
N PHE A 64 1.62 13.31 -4.13
CA PHE A 64 2.79 13.04 -4.98
C PHE A 64 2.91 14.02 -6.15
N GLY A 65 1.86 14.78 -6.48
CA GLY A 65 1.86 15.73 -7.58
C GLY A 65 0.50 15.92 -8.23
N THR A 66 0.48 16.49 -9.43
CA THR A 66 -0.76 16.73 -10.17
C THR A 66 -1.31 15.43 -10.73
N LEU A 67 -2.54 15.10 -10.39
CA LEU A 67 -3.26 13.96 -10.98
C LEU A 67 -3.62 14.30 -12.43
N VAL A 68 -3.04 13.58 -13.36
CA VAL A 68 -3.26 13.81 -14.81
C VAL A 68 -4.07 12.71 -15.46
N LEU A 69 -4.17 11.57 -14.78
CA LEU A 69 -4.93 10.41 -15.24
C LEU A 69 -5.41 9.62 -14.03
N THR A 70 -6.68 9.25 -14.01
CA THR A 70 -7.24 8.40 -12.97
C THR A 70 -8.25 7.45 -13.61
N LYS A 71 -8.00 6.14 -13.52
CA LYS A 71 -8.82 5.09 -14.12
C LYS A 71 -9.21 4.03 -13.11
N ALA A 72 -10.46 3.60 -13.11
CA ALA A 72 -10.94 2.50 -12.27
C ALA A 72 -11.55 1.39 -13.14
N TYR A 73 -11.11 0.17 -12.88
CA TYR A 73 -11.43 -1.03 -13.64
C TYR A 73 -12.34 -1.94 -12.80
N ALA A 74 -13.55 -2.19 -13.28
CA ALA A 74 -14.51 -3.09 -12.64
C ALA A 74 -15.63 -3.50 -13.58
N ASP A 75 -16.43 -4.48 -13.17
CA ASP A 75 -17.76 -4.68 -13.74
C ASP A 75 -18.74 -3.67 -13.10
N TRP A 76 -18.90 -2.52 -13.76
CA TRP A 76 -19.78 -1.44 -13.30
C TRP A 76 -21.27 -1.75 -13.44
N SER A 77 -21.64 -2.89 -14.04
CA SER A 77 -23.01 -3.38 -14.07
C SER A 77 -23.38 -4.16 -12.80
N ALA A 78 -22.37 -4.61 -12.02
CA ALA A 78 -22.60 -5.26 -10.75
C ALA A 78 -23.09 -4.24 -9.69
N ASP A 79 -24.17 -4.55 -8.97
CA ASP A 79 -24.78 -3.65 -7.97
C ASP A 79 -23.77 -3.12 -6.95
N VAL A 80 -22.85 -3.99 -6.48
CA VAL A 80 -21.83 -3.63 -5.50
C VAL A 80 -20.89 -2.52 -5.98
N ASN A 81 -20.61 -2.45 -7.28
CA ASN A 81 -19.76 -1.44 -7.89
C ASN A 81 -20.56 -0.22 -8.35
N ALA A 82 -21.83 -0.45 -8.74
CA ALA A 82 -22.72 0.58 -9.23
C ALA A 82 -22.89 1.75 -8.24
N ASP A 83 -22.91 1.45 -6.94
CA ASP A 83 -23.05 2.44 -5.87
C ASP A 83 -21.86 3.41 -5.77
N TYR A 84 -20.68 2.99 -6.26
CA TYR A 84 -19.48 3.83 -6.27
C TYR A 84 -19.36 4.78 -7.46
N ARG A 85 -20.14 4.58 -8.54
CA ARG A 85 -20.04 5.38 -9.78
C ARG A 85 -20.13 6.88 -9.50
N GLY A 86 -21.11 7.29 -8.69
CA GLY A 86 -21.28 8.71 -8.33
C GLY A 86 -20.05 9.29 -7.61
N GLN A 87 -19.46 8.53 -6.69
CA GLN A 87 -18.27 8.94 -5.97
C GLN A 87 -17.06 9.07 -6.90
N LEU A 88 -16.82 8.06 -7.75
CA LEU A 88 -15.70 8.03 -8.69
C LEU A 88 -15.78 9.16 -9.72
N VAL A 89 -16.96 9.37 -10.32
CA VAL A 89 -17.18 10.45 -11.27
C VAL A 89 -17.00 11.82 -10.61
N GLY A 90 -17.42 11.97 -9.35
CA GLY A 90 -17.21 13.21 -8.58
C GLY A 90 -15.71 13.54 -8.37
N TRP A 91 -14.84 12.53 -8.38
CA TRP A 91 -13.39 12.66 -8.32
C TRP A 91 -12.70 12.64 -9.70
N ALA A 92 -13.47 12.79 -10.78
CA ALA A 92 -12.97 12.74 -12.16
C ALA A 92 -12.21 11.44 -12.50
N VAL A 93 -12.67 10.31 -11.97
CA VAL A 93 -12.12 8.99 -12.26
C VAL A 93 -12.81 8.41 -13.50
N ASP A 94 -12.04 8.03 -14.51
CA ASP A 94 -12.53 7.34 -15.70
C ASP A 94 -12.92 5.90 -15.36
N LEU A 95 -14.15 5.51 -15.66
CA LEU A 95 -14.67 4.18 -15.41
C LEU A 95 -14.43 3.27 -16.63
N VAL A 96 -13.57 2.28 -16.48
CA VAL A 96 -13.32 1.27 -17.51
C VAL A 96 -14.21 0.05 -17.24
N GLN A 97 -15.21 -0.17 -18.11
CA GLN A 97 -16.10 -1.33 -18.00
C GLN A 97 -15.36 -2.62 -18.33
N LEU A 98 -15.44 -3.57 -17.43
CA LEU A 98 -15.01 -4.94 -17.65
C LEU A 98 -16.26 -5.80 -17.85
N PHE A 99 -16.26 -6.55 -18.93
CA PHE A 99 -17.32 -7.53 -19.15
C PHE A 99 -16.87 -8.88 -18.62
N PRO A 100 -17.66 -9.55 -17.76
CA PRO A 100 -17.36 -10.90 -17.36
C PRO A 100 -17.41 -11.80 -18.61
N ALA A 101 -16.25 -11.94 -19.26
CA ALA A 101 -16.12 -12.91 -20.34
C ALA A 101 -16.22 -14.31 -19.73
N ALA A 102 -16.96 -15.19 -20.43
CA ALA A 102 -17.17 -16.57 -20.02
C ALA A 102 -15.90 -17.21 -19.47
N ALA A 103 -16.06 -18.09 -18.51
CA ALA A 103 -15.14 -19.00 -17.78
C ALA A 103 -13.60 -18.92 -17.94
N TYR A 104 -13.08 -18.21 -18.93
CA TYR A 104 -11.64 -18.10 -19.26
C TYR A 104 -10.99 -16.77 -18.84
N ALA A 105 -11.76 -15.79 -18.38
CA ALA A 105 -11.24 -14.43 -18.10
C ALA A 105 -11.12 -14.17 -16.60
N LYS A 106 -10.41 -15.06 -15.89
CA LYS A 106 -10.16 -14.87 -14.45
C LYS A 106 -9.31 -13.63 -14.14
N ASN A 107 -8.52 -13.15 -15.12
CA ASN A 107 -7.57 -12.04 -14.99
C ASN A 107 -7.81 -10.92 -16.02
N GLY A 108 -9.04 -10.74 -16.48
CA GLY A 108 -9.35 -9.72 -17.49
C GLY A 108 -9.10 -8.28 -17.02
N ALA A 109 -9.37 -8.01 -15.74
CA ALA A 109 -9.11 -6.72 -15.10
C ALA A 109 -7.62 -6.41 -15.07
N ASP A 110 -6.83 -7.36 -14.55
CA ASP A 110 -5.39 -7.21 -14.34
C ASP A 110 -4.66 -6.96 -15.66
N ILE A 111 -5.01 -7.73 -16.69
CA ILE A 111 -4.41 -7.61 -18.03
C ILE A 111 -4.80 -6.25 -18.65
N ARG A 112 -6.07 -5.87 -18.59
CA ARG A 112 -6.54 -4.62 -19.18
C ARG A 112 -5.89 -3.41 -18.51
N LEU A 113 -5.88 -3.37 -17.17
CA LEU A 113 -5.22 -2.32 -16.40
C LEU A 113 -3.74 -2.24 -16.74
N ALA A 114 -3.05 -3.38 -16.77
CA ALA A 114 -1.62 -3.42 -17.06
C ALA A 114 -1.29 -2.91 -18.49
N VAL A 115 -2.09 -3.27 -19.48
CA VAL A 115 -1.92 -2.81 -20.87
C VAL A 115 -2.15 -1.30 -20.96
N ASP A 116 -3.27 -0.81 -20.42
CA ASP A 116 -3.62 0.61 -20.45
C ASP A 116 -2.54 1.45 -19.71
N ALA A 117 -2.07 1.00 -18.54
CA ALA A 117 -1.05 1.70 -17.79
C ALA A 117 0.28 1.80 -18.56
N VAL A 118 0.69 0.74 -19.25
CA VAL A 118 1.90 0.76 -20.09
C VAL A 118 1.70 1.68 -21.30
N GLU A 119 0.54 1.62 -21.97
CA GLU A 119 0.23 2.50 -23.10
C GLU A 119 0.25 3.98 -22.67
N ASP A 120 -0.40 4.30 -21.55
CA ASP A 120 -0.47 5.67 -21.02
C ASP A 120 0.94 6.24 -20.70
N MET A 121 1.89 5.42 -20.25
CA MET A 121 3.27 5.87 -20.03
C MET A 121 3.99 6.27 -21.33
N PHE A 122 3.63 5.68 -22.47
CA PHE A 122 4.13 6.09 -23.78
C PHE A 122 3.39 7.31 -24.32
N ARG A 123 2.10 7.43 -24.04
CA ARG A 123 1.28 8.59 -24.46
C ARG A 123 1.57 9.83 -23.63
N LEU A 124 1.96 9.66 -22.36
CA LEU A 124 2.31 10.71 -21.41
C LEU A 124 3.77 10.54 -20.96
N PRO A 125 4.76 10.90 -21.80
CA PRO A 125 6.17 10.67 -21.50
C PRO A 125 6.68 11.46 -20.29
N ASP A 126 6.00 12.51 -19.90
CA ASP A 126 6.25 13.36 -18.73
C ASP A 126 5.59 12.85 -17.44
N LEU A 127 4.90 11.72 -17.50
CA LEU A 127 4.36 11.06 -16.32
C LEU A 127 5.52 10.65 -15.39
N THR A 128 5.45 11.03 -14.12
CA THR A 128 6.53 10.77 -13.15
C THR A 128 6.17 9.68 -12.15
N HIS A 129 4.89 9.60 -11.76
CA HIS A 129 4.41 8.67 -10.73
C HIS A 129 3.28 7.80 -11.27
N VAL A 130 3.30 6.54 -10.88
CA VAL A 130 2.24 5.56 -11.16
C VAL A 130 1.77 4.99 -9.84
N ILE A 131 0.49 5.16 -9.53
CA ILE A 131 -0.13 4.61 -8.33
C ILE A 131 -1.01 3.43 -8.73
N ILE A 132 -0.73 2.26 -8.17
CA ILE A 132 -1.47 1.02 -8.39
C ILE A 132 -2.28 0.74 -7.13
N VAL A 133 -3.59 0.81 -7.24
CA VAL A 133 -4.52 0.56 -6.13
C VAL A 133 -5.02 -0.88 -6.25
N ALA A 134 -4.24 -1.80 -5.72
CA ALA A 134 -4.47 -3.24 -5.74
C ALA A 134 -3.58 -3.97 -4.73
N GLY A 135 -3.97 -5.17 -4.30
CA GLY A 135 -3.17 -6.01 -3.40
C GLY A 135 -2.56 -7.26 -4.06
N ASP A 136 -2.96 -7.58 -5.27
CA ASP A 136 -2.65 -8.86 -5.93
C ASP A 136 -1.22 -8.90 -6.48
N SER A 137 -0.63 -10.11 -6.45
CA SER A 137 0.69 -10.41 -7.03
C SER A 137 0.74 -10.25 -8.56
N ASP A 138 -0.39 -10.28 -9.24
CA ASP A 138 -0.48 -10.19 -10.70
C ASP A 138 0.03 -8.84 -11.23
N TYR A 139 0.03 -7.81 -10.39
CA TYR A 139 0.58 -6.48 -10.70
C TYR A 139 2.10 -6.33 -10.52
N ILE A 140 2.83 -7.36 -10.08
CA ILE A 140 4.30 -7.31 -9.92
C ILE A 140 4.98 -6.95 -11.25
N ALA A 141 4.56 -7.59 -12.35
CA ALA A 141 5.13 -7.33 -13.67
C ALA A 141 4.89 -5.89 -14.15
N LEU A 142 3.70 -5.33 -13.86
CA LEU A 142 3.37 -3.94 -14.15
C LEU A 142 4.25 -2.99 -13.32
N ALA A 143 4.33 -3.17 -12.00
CA ALA A 143 5.14 -2.33 -11.11
C ALA A 143 6.61 -2.31 -11.57
N GLN A 144 7.20 -3.47 -11.86
CA GLN A 144 8.56 -3.58 -12.39
C GLN A 144 8.72 -2.89 -13.74
N ARG A 145 7.73 -2.99 -14.63
CA ARG A 145 7.78 -2.32 -15.95
C ARG A 145 7.75 -0.80 -15.78
N CYS A 146 6.87 -0.27 -14.93
CA CYS A 146 6.79 1.15 -14.62
C CYS A 146 8.13 1.70 -14.11
N LYS A 147 8.77 0.99 -13.17
CA LYS A 147 10.10 1.36 -12.64
C LYS A 147 11.18 1.35 -13.72
N ARG A 148 11.19 0.33 -14.60
CA ARG A 148 12.14 0.28 -15.73
C ARG A 148 11.95 1.41 -16.74
N LEU A 149 10.73 1.93 -16.83
CA LEU A 149 10.40 3.11 -17.64
C LEU A 149 10.63 4.43 -16.88
N GLY A 150 11.30 4.39 -15.73
CA GLY A 150 11.69 5.56 -14.95
C GLY A 150 10.56 6.19 -14.13
N ARG A 151 9.47 5.47 -13.86
CA ARG A 151 8.36 5.98 -13.05
C ARG A 151 8.54 5.57 -11.59
N TYR A 152 8.23 6.48 -10.67
CA TYR A 152 8.10 6.16 -9.25
C TYR A 152 6.78 5.43 -9.02
N VAL A 153 6.84 4.24 -8.44
CA VAL A 153 5.68 3.37 -8.30
C VAL A 153 5.21 3.31 -6.86
N VAL A 154 3.97 3.67 -6.63
CA VAL A 154 3.31 3.59 -5.32
C VAL A 154 2.22 2.52 -5.38
N GLY A 155 2.24 1.58 -4.44
CA GLY A 155 1.16 0.61 -4.25
C GLY A 155 0.23 1.01 -3.11
N ILE A 156 -1.07 0.81 -3.27
CA ILE A 156 -2.07 0.94 -2.20
C ILE A 156 -2.87 -0.35 -2.14
N GLY A 157 -2.92 -1.02 -1.00
CA GLY A 157 -3.67 -2.27 -0.84
C GLY A 157 -4.37 -2.39 0.50
N ILE A 158 -5.33 -3.32 0.59
CA ILE A 158 -6.07 -3.60 1.81
C ILE A 158 -5.28 -4.55 2.70
N THR A 159 -5.12 -4.21 3.98
CA THR A 159 -4.43 -5.06 4.96
C THR A 159 -5.03 -6.47 4.99
N GLY A 160 -4.20 -7.49 4.88
CA GLY A 160 -4.60 -8.90 4.86
C GLY A 160 -4.76 -9.51 3.46
N SER A 161 -4.76 -8.68 2.39
CA SER A 161 -4.78 -9.16 0.99
C SER A 161 -3.55 -8.72 0.18
N ILE A 162 -2.53 -8.15 0.83
CA ILE A 162 -1.36 -7.58 0.18
C ILE A 162 -0.30 -8.65 -0.08
N SER A 163 0.13 -8.76 -1.32
CA SER A 163 1.27 -9.58 -1.71
C SER A 163 2.59 -8.91 -1.29
N LYS A 164 3.42 -9.65 -0.52
CA LYS A 164 4.77 -9.20 -0.15
C LYS A 164 5.63 -8.93 -1.38
N SER A 165 5.46 -9.70 -2.43
CA SER A 165 6.22 -9.56 -3.68
C SER A 165 5.79 -8.31 -4.46
N LEU A 166 4.50 -7.94 -4.44
CA LEU A 166 4.04 -6.67 -5.01
C LEU A 166 4.60 -5.49 -4.22
N THR A 167 4.54 -5.55 -2.90
CA THR A 167 5.14 -4.53 -2.02
C THR A 167 6.60 -4.28 -2.36
N ALA A 168 7.40 -5.34 -2.49
CA ALA A 168 8.82 -5.25 -2.85
C ALA A 168 9.06 -4.73 -4.28
N ALA A 169 8.10 -4.89 -5.19
CA ALA A 169 8.19 -4.39 -6.55
C ALA A 169 7.93 -2.88 -6.68
N CYS A 170 7.25 -2.26 -5.70
CA CYS A 170 6.98 -0.83 -5.66
C CYS A 170 8.17 -0.04 -5.09
N ASP A 171 8.16 1.28 -5.23
CA ASP A 171 9.07 2.20 -4.53
C ASP A 171 8.52 2.60 -3.17
N GLU A 172 7.20 2.70 -3.06
CA GLU A 172 6.46 2.89 -1.80
C GLU A 172 5.20 2.02 -1.81
N PHE A 173 4.83 1.48 -0.65
CA PHE A 173 3.58 0.75 -0.51
C PHE A 173 2.88 1.18 0.78
N VAL A 174 1.60 1.53 0.67
CA VAL A 174 0.79 1.99 1.80
C VAL A 174 -0.46 1.14 1.93
N THR A 175 -0.81 0.80 3.16
CA THR A 175 -2.09 0.13 3.41
C THR A 175 -3.22 1.16 3.41
N TYR A 176 -4.37 0.80 2.88
CA TYR A 176 -5.56 1.65 2.85
C TYR A 176 -5.92 2.18 4.27
N ASP A 177 -5.81 1.32 5.29
CA ASP A 177 -6.11 1.70 6.68
C ASP A 177 -5.14 2.74 7.25
N ALA A 178 -3.98 2.95 6.64
CA ALA A 178 -3.00 3.96 7.04
C ALA A 178 -3.23 5.32 6.35
N LEU A 179 -4.16 5.40 5.40
CA LEU A 179 -4.47 6.65 4.69
C LEU A 179 -5.15 7.64 5.65
N PRO A 180 -4.81 8.94 5.54
CA PRO A 180 -5.50 9.97 6.31
C PRO A 180 -7.00 9.98 6.02
N GLY A 181 -7.81 10.07 7.08
CA GLY A 181 -9.27 10.11 6.95
C GLY A 181 -9.96 8.75 6.96
N VAL A 182 -9.25 7.66 6.70
CA VAL A 182 -9.80 6.31 6.79
C VAL A 182 -9.95 5.89 8.26
N PRO A 183 -11.15 5.44 8.70
CA PRO A 183 -11.32 4.96 10.07
C PRO A 183 -10.41 3.77 10.36
N VAL A 184 -9.61 3.89 11.43
CA VAL A 184 -8.74 2.79 11.87
C VAL A 184 -9.62 1.67 12.41
N LEU A 185 -9.53 0.50 11.78
CA LEU A 185 -10.17 -0.71 12.32
C LEU A 185 -9.41 -1.14 13.57
N VAL A 186 -10.03 -0.94 14.73
CA VAL A 186 -9.50 -1.52 15.98
C VAL A 186 -9.62 -3.05 15.86
N PRO A 187 -8.51 -3.80 15.85
CA PRO A 187 -8.58 -5.24 15.79
C PRO A 187 -9.38 -5.74 16.99
N LYS A 188 -10.52 -6.37 16.77
CA LYS A 188 -11.19 -7.14 17.83
C LYS A 188 -10.19 -8.22 18.25
N LYS A 189 -9.69 -8.16 19.51
CA LYS A 189 -8.86 -9.24 20.08
C LYS A 189 -9.54 -10.57 19.76
N PRO A 190 -8.82 -11.53 19.16
CA PRO A 190 -9.39 -12.84 18.91
C PRO A 190 -9.83 -13.42 20.26
N ALA A 191 -11.12 -13.70 20.41
CA ALA A 191 -11.60 -14.51 21.52
C ALA A 191 -10.83 -15.83 21.48
N LYS A 192 -10.19 -16.21 22.59
CA LYS A 192 -9.47 -17.47 22.74
C LYS A 192 -10.35 -18.64 22.26
N ARG A 193 -10.17 -19.06 21.01
CA ARG A 193 -10.69 -20.34 20.54
C ARG A 193 -9.72 -21.42 20.99
N ALA A 194 -10.27 -22.41 21.67
CA ALA A 194 -9.59 -23.63 22.06
C ALA A 194 -8.88 -24.28 20.89
N LYS A 195 -7.69 -24.83 21.15
CA LYS A 195 -6.87 -25.59 20.23
C LYS A 195 -7.70 -26.65 19.49
N ALA A 196 -7.80 -26.49 18.17
CA ALA A 196 -7.97 -27.61 17.27
C ALA A 196 -6.73 -27.59 16.37
N GLN A 197 -6.00 -28.68 16.41
CA GLN A 197 -4.79 -28.95 15.65
C GLN A 197 -5.10 -28.85 14.15
N ALA A 198 -4.32 -28.07 13.42
CA ALA A 198 -4.18 -28.14 11.99
C ALA A 198 -2.68 -28.30 11.68
N PRO A 199 -2.35 -29.07 10.63
CA PRO A 199 -0.98 -29.52 10.37
C PRO A 199 -0.06 -28.41 9.85
N ASP A 200 1.21 -28.69 10.11
CA ASP A 200 2.44 -27.98 9.87
C ASP A 200 2.64 -27.30 8.49
N ASP A 201 3.51 -26.28 8.55
CA ASP A 201 4.23 -25.55 7.49
C ASP A 201 3.65 -24.20 7.03
N GLU A 202 3.42 -23.29 7.99
CA GLU A 202 3.70 -21.87 7.72
C GLU A 202 4.92 -21.47 8.57
N PRO A 203 5.98 -20.87 7.98
CA PRO A 203 7.09 -20.34 8.77
C PRO A 203 6.57 -19.27 9.71
N GLU A 204 6.93 -19.36 11.00
CA GLU A 204 6.65 -18.35 12.02
C GLU A 204 6.95 -16.96 11.45
N GLN A 205 5.91 -16.13 11.34
CA GLN A 205 6.12 -14.74 10.89
C GLN A 205 6.95 -14.05 11.98
N PRO A 206 8.14 -13.51 11.64
CA PRO A 206 8.96 -12.81 12.60
C PRO A 206 8.17 -11.66 13.22
N ASP A 207 8.38 -11.43 14.51
CA ASP A 207 7.79 -10.30 15.23
C ASP A 207 7.99 -9.00 14.42
N PRO A 208 6.92 -8.30 14.04
CA PRO A 208 7.01 -7.08 13.25
C PRO A 208 7.92 -6.01 13.86
N GLN A 209 8.02 -5.97 15.19
CA GLN A 209 8.91 -5.05 15.90
C GLN A 209 10.37 -5.46 15.73
N ALA A 210 10.68 -6.75 15.86
CA ALA A 210 12.04 -7.28 15.64
C ALA A 210 12.48 -7.11 14.19
N ALA A 211 11.59 -7.38 13.22
CA ALA A 211 11.86 -7.18 11.80
C ALA A 211 12.19 -5.71 11.48
N ALA A 212 11.42 -4.77 12.04
CA ALA A 212 11.65 -3.34 11.86
C ALA A 212 12.95 -2.86 12.52
N THR A 213 13.34 -3.45 13.66
CA THR A 213 14.63 -3.17 14.31
C THR A 213 15.79 -3.63 13.42
N GLY A 214 15.73 -4.85 12.90
CA GLY A 214 16.76 -5.35 11.97
C GLY A 214 16.82 -4.55 10.65
N LEU A 215 15.68 -4.02 10.17
CA LEU A 215 15.65 -3.11 9.02
C LEU A 215 16.36 -1.79 9.33
N LEU A 216 16.12 -1.21 10.51
CA LEU A 216 16.78 0.02 10.99
C LEU A 216 18.30 -0.15 11.09
N GLU A 217 18.77 -1.23 11.70
CA GLU A 217 20.21 -1.53 11.81
C GLU A 217 20.88 -1.61 10.43
N ARG A 218 20.26 -2.31 9.49
CA ARG A 218 20.80 -2.42 8.12
C ARG A 218 20.81 -1.07 7.41
N ALA A 219 19.75 -0.27 7.57
CA ALA A 219 19.68 1.05 6.96
C ALA A 219 20.77 2.00 7.49
N LEU A 220 21.01 1.96 8.80
CA LEU A 220 22.07 2.75 9.43
C LEU A 220 23.46 2.31 8.97
N ARG A 221 23.75 1.00 8.92
CA ARG A 221 25.05 0.48 8.41
C ARG A 221 25.32 0.96 6.98
N ILE A 222 24.33 0.83 6.10
CA ILE A 222 24.46 1.30 4.71
C ILE A 222 24.69 2.81 4.65
N GLY A 223 23.98 3.59 5.49
CA GLY A 223 24.16 5.04 5.54
C GLY A 223 25.57 5.43 6.01
N HIS A 224 26.08 4.81 7.05
CA HIS A 224 27.45 5.05 7.55
C HIS A 224 28.52 4.71 6.50
N GLU A 225 28.38 3.57 5.82
CA GLU A 225 29.34 3.17 4.78
C GLU A 225 29.30 4.12 3.57
N LYS A 226 28.14 4.68 3.24
CA LYS A 226 27.96 5.54 2.08
C LYS A 226 28.43 6.98 2.32
N ASP A 227 28.11 7.54 3.48
CA ASP A 227 28.29 8.96 3.78
C ASP A 227 29.57 9.23 4.59
N ASP A 228 30.29 8.16 5.02
CA ASP A 228 31.48 8.21 5.92
C ASP A 228 31.25 9.13 7.14
N ALA A 229 30.02 9.11 7.66
CA ALA A 229 29.55 9.96 8.73
C ALA A 229 29.06 9.14 9.92
N ASP A 230 29.49 9.48 11.13
CA ASP A 230 29.06 8.81 12.36
C ASP A 230 27.58 9.08 12.68
N TRP A 231 27.05 10.21 12.26
CA TRP A 231 25.69 10.62 12.50
C TRP A 231 24.92 10.82 11.19
N LEU A 232 23.75 10.25 11.09
CA LEU A 232 22.88 10.32 9.93
C LEU A 232 21.60 11.08 10.26
N HIS A 233 21.07 11.83 9.29
CA HIS A 233 19.78 12.50 9.42
C HIS A 233 18.64 11.49 9.56
N ASN A 234 17.74 11.69 10.53
CA ASN A 234 16.58 10.80 10.73
C ASN A 234 15.76 10.61 9.45
N SER A 235 15.59 11.68 8.65
CA SER A 235 14.87 11.63 7.38
C SER A 235 15.57 10.76 6.33
N ALA A 236 16.90 10.81 6.28
CA ALA A 236 17.70 9.99 5.35
C ALA A 236 17.60 8.50 5.74
N VAL A 237 17.68 8.18 7.05
CA VAL A 237 17.53 6.82 7.54
C VAL A 237 16.12 6.29 7.26
N LYS A 238 15.07 7.08 7.51
CA LYS A 238 13.69 6.70 7.17
C LYS A 238 13.53 6.44 5.67
N ALA A 239 14.07 7.32 4.83
CA ALA A 239 14.03 7.14 3.38
C ALA A 239 14.78 5.87 2.94
N GLN A 240 15.92 5.56 3.58
CA GLN A 240 16.67 4.34 3.31
C GLN A 240 15.88 3.09 3.75
N MET A 241 15.24 3.11 4.91
CA MET A 241 14.38 2.01 5.37
C MET A 241 13.22 1.75 4.39
N LYS A 242 12.55 2.81 3.90
CA LYS A 242 11.48 2.69 2.90
C LYS A 242 11.98 2.15 1.55
N ARG A 243 13.19 2.50 1.12
CA ARG A 243 13.81 1.92 -0.09
C ARG A 243 14.11 0.44 0.06
N MET A 244 14.45 -0.02 1.26
CA MET A 244 14.74 -1.43 1.56
C MET A 244 13.47 -2.25 1.79
N ASP A 245 12.47 -1.64 2.40
CA ASP A 245 11.14 -2.20 2.64
C ASP A 245 10.07 -1.12 2.40
N PRO A 246 9.46 -1.09 1.21
CA PRO A 246 8.43 -0.12 0.87
C PRO A 246 7.19 -0.15 1.76
N SER A 247 6.95 -1.25 2.48
CA SER A 247 5.84 -1.38 3.43
C SER A 247 6.13 -0.78 4.81
N PHE A 248 7.37 -0.38 5.07
CA PHE A 248 7.75 0.15 6.38
C PHE A 248 6.94 1.42 6.71
N SER A 249 6.24 1.37 7.84
CA SER A 249 5.52 2.51 8.42
C SER A 249 5.61 2.43 9.94
N GLU A 250 6.17 3.45 10.57
CA GLU A 250 6.18 3.57 12.03
C GLU A 250 4.77 3.59 12.62
N LYS A 251 3.79 4.09 11.88
CA LYS A 251 2.40 4.15 12.32
C LYS A 251 1.76 2.76 12.41
N SER A 252 2.05 1.87 11.45
CA SER A 252 1.57 0.49 11.47
C SER A 252 2.17 -0.32 12.63
N LEU A 253 3.32 0.11 13.14
CA LEU A 253 3.98 -0.45 14.32
C LEU A 253 3.51 0.20 15.65
N GLY A 254 2.55 1.14 15.59
CA GLY A 254 1.96 1.80 16.74
C GLY A 254 2.67 3.08 17.22
N PHE A 255 3.62 3.63 16.46
CA PHE A 255 4.32 4.86 16.82
C PHE A 255 3.71 6.08 16.15
N ARG A 256 3.65 7.21 16.87
CA ARG A 256 3.12 8.48 16.36
C ARG A 256 4.04 9.14 15.34
N SER A 257 5.35 8.95 15.50
CA SER A 257 6.38 9.54 14.65
C SER A 257 7.58 8.61 14.51
N PHE A 258 8.40 8.86 13.49
CA PHE A 258 9.66 8.13 13.30
C PHE A 258 10.63 8.36 14.47
N SER A 259 10.64 9.55 15.07
CA SER A 259 11.43 9.82 16.28
C SER A 259 10.96 8.97 17.47
N ASP A 260 9.65 8.73 17.64
CA ASP A 260 9.15 7.87 18.71
C ASP A 260 9.54 6.39 18.45
N PHE A 261 9.52 5.99 17.18
CA PHE A 261 10.01 4.66 16.77
C PHE A 261 11.48 4.47 17.12
N LEU A 262 12.33 5.48 16.89
CA LEU A 262 13.76 5.46 17.24
C LEU A 262 13.98 5.46 18.75
N ARG A 263 13.26 6.33 19.51
CA ARG A 263 13.36 6.39 20.98
C ARG A 263 13.04 5.06 21.65
N ALA A 264 12.05 4.34 21.10
CA ALA A 264 11.69 3.01 21.61
C ALA A 264 12.78 1.93 21.37
N ARG A 265 13.86 2.30 20.64
CA ARG A 265 15.01 1.45 20.31
C ARG A 265 16.33 2.05 20.83
N SER A 266 16.24 2.72 21.96
CA SER A 266 17.41 3.33 22.61
C SER A 266 18.51 2.34 23.04
N ASP A 267 18.20 1.06 23.02
CA ASP A 267 19.17 -0.05 23.18
C ASP A 267 20.03 -0.26 21.92
N VAL A 268 19.51 0.06 20.73
CA VAL A 268 20.16 -0.16 19.44
C VAL A 268 20.75 1.13 18.86
N VAL A 269 20.08 2.27 19.08
CA VAL A 269 20.47 3.56 18.49
C VAL A 269 20.69 4.67 19.53
N GLU A 270 21.53 5.62 19.17
CA GLU A 270 21.67 6.90 19.87
C GLU A 270 21.02 8.02 19.03
N LEU A 271 20.32 8.92 19.70
CA LEU A 271 19.66 10.06 19.09
C LEU A 271 20.31 11.36 19.57
N ASP A 272 20.62 12.25 18.64
CA ASP A 272 20.94 13.64 18.95
C ASP A 272 19.74 14.52 18.58
N GLU A 273 19.10 15.06 19.60
CA GLU A 273 17.95 15.98 19.51
C GLU A 273 18.32 17.38 20.01
N SER A 274 19.61 17.68 20.19
CA SER A 274 20.11 18.96 20.69
C SER A 274 19.92 20.13 19.71
N SER A 275 19.72 19.81 18.41
CA SER A 275 19.48 20.77 17.33
C SER A 275 18.11 20.55 16.67
N THR A 276 17.71 21.52 15.83
CA THR A 276 16.51 21.36 14.97
C THR A 276 16.64 20.19 14.01
N THR A 277 17.86 19.78 13.71
CA THR A 277 18.19 18.66 12.83
C THR A 277 18.42 17.42 13.69
N ARG A 278 17.48 16.52 13.68
CA ARG A 278 17.55 15.28 14.45
C ARG A 278 18.46 14.27 13.76
N MET A 279 19.46 13.78 14.50
CA MET A 279 20.45 12.84 14.02
C MET A 279 20.35 11.52 14.78
N VAL A 280 20.78 10.44 14.14
CA VAL A 280 20.78 9.09 14.70
C VAL A 280 22.04 8.35 14.28
N ARG A 281 22.56 7.51 15.19
CA ARG A 281 23.64 6.55 14.89
C ARG A 281 23.38 5.20 15.56
N LEU A 282 24.09 4.17 15.10
CA LEU A 282 24.12 2.89 15.82
C LEU A 282 24.88 3.05 17.13
N LYS A 283 24.36 2.47 18.20
CA LYS A 283 25.13 2.31 19.42
C LYS A 283 26.28 1.34 19.15
N THR A 284 27.47 1.80 19.42
CA THR A 284 28.64 0.91 19.48
C THR A 284 28.44 -0.01 20.67
N ALA A 285 28.45 -1.34 20.45
CA ALA A 285 28.45 -2.28 21.57
C ALA A 285 29.60 -1.91 22.51
N ALA A 286 29.28 -1.60 23.76
CA ALA A 286 30.33 -1.39 24.77
C ALA A 286 31.12 -2.69 24.85
N THR A 287 32.41 -2.59 24.51
CA THR A 287 33.42 -3.69 24.60
C THR A 287 33.64 -4.02 26.06
#